data_e3abba4ba563874d9f1c5f864659d837
#
_entry.id   e3abba4ba563874d9f1c5f864659d837
#
_cell.length_a   1.000
_cell.length_b   1.000
_cell.length_c   1.000
_cell.angle_alpha   90.00
_cell.angle_beta   90.00
_cell.angle_gamma   90.00
#
_symmetry.space_group_name_H-M   'P 1'
#
loop_
_entity.id
_entity.type
_entity.pdbx_description
1 polymer ?
#
loop_
_entity_poly.entity_id
_entity_poly.type
_entity_poly.pdbx_seq_one_letter_code
_entity_poly.pdbx_strand_id
1 'polypeptide(L)'
;GWFITAGAAFTICFIVALLIYWGGIPALVAMIGLAIYSLVRSHFAYKAKLRKEALKEEVNSTVSKLRKATDTREALALFREHSREELQSDLDFTAEVFGKAVNGFMNENLRELRKVLTAVEEKKIHLKQVKRVGTLGVTQLDHDIAVEKGLYYYQGNDFASEIIFSIRRLAEPMKDHIDNNFSPLSPVQKDDFGKVSEQIISFLRSCATMIRKNDYIGFEELIAESITLMNQLTALKKGELKRIQGQSGSTKVSMVYLNMVQEAQNVVSFTANLLKVSR
;
A
#
# COMPACT_ATOMS: atom_id res chain seq x y z
N GLY A 1 -39.40 -11.60 -21.71
CA GLY A 1 -38.70 -10.55 -20.96
C GLY A 1 -39.49 -9.24 -20.80
N TRP A 2 -40.20 -8.77 -21.82
CA TRP A 2 -40.78 -7.41 -21.82
C TRP A 2 -41.88 -7.21 -20.77
N PHE A 3 -42.75 -8.16 -20.55
CA PHE A 3 -43.86 -8.09 -19.56
C PHE A 3 -43.32 -8.01 -18.10
N ILE A 4 -42.24 -8.74 -17.81
CA ILE A 4 -41.62 -8.74 -16.46
C ILE A 4 -41.00 -7.37 -16.18
N THR A 5 -40.30 -6.78 -17.19
CA THR A 5 -39.65 -5.47 -17.03
C THR A 5 -40.72 -4.34 -16.87
N ALA A 6 -41.79 -4.40 -17.66
CA ALA A 6 -42.88 -3.44 -17.57
C ALA A 6 -43.65 -3.55 -16.22
N GLY A 7 -43.94 -4.78 -15.77
CA GLY A 7 -44.58 -5.03 -14.47
C GLY A 7 -43.71 -4.55 -13.30
N ALA A 8 -42.42 -4.83 -13.31
CA ALA A 8 -41.47 -4.36 -12.29
C ALA A 8 -41.38 -2.83 -12.25
N ALA A 9 -41.27 -2.18 -13.42
CA ALA A 9 -41.23 -0.73 -13.51
C ALA A 9 -42.51 -0.08 -12.97
N PHE A 10 -43.68 -0.62 -13.34
CA PHE A 10 -44.97 -0.13 -12.84
C PHE A 10 -45.07 -0.27 -11.32
N THR A 11 -44.68 -1.43 -10.78
CA THR A 11 -44.71 -1.68 -9.32
C THR A 11 -43.83 -0.69 -8.57
N ILE A 12 -42.60 -0.46 -9.07
CA ILE A 12 -41.66 0.50 -8.45
C ILE A 12 -42.22 1.93 -8.52
N CYS A 13 -42.72 2.36 -9.68
CA CYS A 13 -43.33 3.70 -9.82
C CYS A 13 -44.54 3.88 -8.89
N PHE A 14 -45.38 2.85 -8.74
CA PHE A 14 -46.52 2.88 -7.86
C PHE A 14 -46.13 3.02 -6.39
N ILE A 15 -45.14 2.25 -5.92
CA ILE A 15 -44.61 2.34 -4.56
C ILE A 15 -44.03 3.73 -4.30
N VAL A 16 -43.24 4.25 -5.25
CA VAL A 16 -42.67 5.61 -5.17
C VAL A 16 -43.77 6.66 -5.07
N ALA A 17 -44.79 6.56 -5.90
CA ALA A 17 -45.93 7.51 -5.87
C ALA A 17 -46.68 7.45 -4.53
N LEU A 18 -46.90 6.26 -3.95
CA LEU A 18 -47.50 6.08 -2.64
C LEU A 18 -46.64 6.71 -1.52
N LEU A 19 -45.32 6.50 -1.55
CA LEU A 19 -44.41 7.08 -0.56
C LEU A 19 -44.40 8.62 -0.61
N ILE A 20 -44.46 9.20 -1.82
CA ILE A 20 -44.57 10.66 -1.99
C ILE A 20 -45.96 11.17 -1.50
N TYR A 21 -47.02 10.46 -1.84
CA TYR A 21 -48.38 10.85 -1.45
C TYR A 21 -48.53 10.89 0.06
N TRP A 22 -48.01 9.92 0.79
CA TRP A 22 -48.13 9.83 2.26
C TRP A 22 -47.08 10.65 3.01
N GLY A 23 -45.85 10.74 2.48
CA GLY A 23 -44.72 11.39 3.16
C GLY A 23 -44.47 12.84 2.72
N GLY A 24 -45.14 13.32 1.67
CA GLY A 24 -44.99 14.70 1.18
C GLY A 24 -43.56 15.07 0.78
N ILE A 25 -43.20 16.34 0.97
CA ILE A 25 -41.88 16.90 0.62
C ILE A 25 -40.69 16.17 1.31
N PRO A 26 -40.77 15.80 2.62
CA PRO A 26 -39.69 15.06 3.26
C PRO A 26 -39.37 13.72 2.60
N ALA A 27 -40.40 12.98 2.16
CA ALA A 27 -40.17 11.70 1.47
C ALA A 27 -39.52 11.89 0.10
N LEU A 28 -39.87 12.94 -0.62
CA LEU A 28 -39.26 13.29 -1.89
C LEU A 28 -37.75 13.58 -1.72
N VAL A 29 -37.40 14.42 -0.73
CA VAL A 29 -36.00 14.75 -0.44
C VAL A 29 -35.19 13.51 -0.03
N ALA A 30 -35.76 12.65 0.83
CA ALA A 30 -35.13 11.40 1.24
C ALA A 30 -34.86 10.45 0.04
N MET A 31 -35.83 10.34 -0.88
CA MET A 31 -35.66 9.49 -2.08
C MET A 31 -34.62 10.05 -3.05
N ILE A 32 -34.57 11.36 -3.28
CA ILE A 32 -33.53 12.00 -4.08
C ILE A 32 -32.15 11.74 -3.44
N GLY A 33 -32.02 11.88 -2.12
CA GLY A 33 -30.81 11.59 -1.38
C GLY A 33 -30.39 10.11 -1.54
N LEU A 34 -31.34 9.18 -1.48
CA LEU A 34 -31.10 7.74 -1.66
C LEU A 34 -30.68 7.39 -3.10
N ALA A 35 -31.26 8.04 -4.09
CA ALA A 35 -30.91 7.91 -5.50
C ALA A 35 -29.47 8.42 -5.76
N ILE A 36 -29.15 9.62 -5.25
CA ILE A 36 -27.79 10.18 -5.35
C ILE A 36 -26.77 9.27 -4.65
N TYR A 37 -27.07 8.80 -3.43
CA TYR A 37 -26.22 7.86 -2.71
C TYR A 37 -25.98 6.56 -3.50
N SER A 38 -27.03 5.99 -4.09
CA SER A 38 -26.96 4.78 -4.89
C SER A 38 -26.09 4.98 -6.16
N LEU A 39 -26.25 6.12 -6.86
CA LEU A 39 -25.44 6.48 -8.02
C LEU A 39 -23.95 6.64 -7.65
N VAL A 40 -23.67 7.36 -6.57
CA VAL A 40 -22.30 7.55 -6.06
C VAL A 40 -21.67 6.20 -5.69
N ARG A 41 -22.38 5.38 -4.94
CA ARG A 41 -21.92 4.03 -4.56
C ARG A 41 -21.68 3.13 -5.78
N SER A 42 -22.61 3.16 -6.75
CA SER A 42 -22.49 2.41 -8.00
C SER A 42 -21.28 2.87 -8.81
N HIS A 43 -21.03 4.19 -8.90
CA HIS A 43 -19.87 4.75 -9.57
C HIS A 43 -18.54 4.29 -8.95
N PHE A 44 -18.43 4.28 -7.63
CA PHE A 44 -17.24 3.76 -6.94
C PHE A 44 -17.06 2.24 -7.13
N ALA A 45 -18.17 1.47 -7.05
CA ALA A 45 -18.13 0.04 -7.30
C ALA A 45 -17.72 -0.29 -8.75
N TYR A 46 -18.21 0.50 -9.72
CA TYR A 46 -17.82 0.36 -11.13
C TYR A 46 -16.34 0.67 -11.36
N LYS A 47 -15.83 1.77 -10.79
CA LYS A 47 -14.39 2.09 -10.85
C LYS A 47 -13.52 1.00 -10.23
N ALA A 48 -13.92 0.44 -9.08
CA ALA A 48 -13.22 -0.66 -8.45
C ALA A 48 -13.23 -1.94 -9.31
N LYS A 49 -14.35 -2.19 -10.01
CA LYS A 49 -14.47 -3.31 -10.95
C LYS A 49 -13.55 -3.12 -12.17
N LEU A 50 -13.57 -1.94 -12.80
CA LEU A 50 -12.68 -1.61 -13.93
C LEU A 50 -11.20 -1.76 -13.57
N ARG A 51 -10.78 -1.29 -12.39
CA ARG A 51 -9.41 -1.47 -11.92
C ARG A 51 -9.05 -2.95 -11.76
N LYS A 52 -9.94 -3.75 -11.18
CA LYS A 52 -9.74 -5.20 -11.06
C LYS A 52 -9.65 -5.91 -12.41
N GLU A 53 -10.44 -5.46 -13.39
CA GLU A 53 -10.40 -6.00 -14.76
C GLU A 53 -9.11 -5.60 -15.47
N ALA A 54 -8.68 -4.35 -15.39
CA ALA A 54 -7.41 -3.89 -15.93
C ALA A 54 -6.20 -4.65 -15.34
N LEU A 55 -6.16 -4.83 -14.01
CA LEU A 55 -5.13 -5.63 -13.34
C LEU A 55 -5.16 -7.11 -13.79
N LYS A 56 -6.34 -7.68 -14.00
CA LYS A 56 -6.45 -9.06 -14.55
C LYS A 56 -5.94 -9.15 -15.98
N GLU A 57 -6.18 -8.14 -16.78
CA GLU A 57 -5.75 -8.08 -18.17
C GLU A 57 -4.23 -7.96 -18.27
N GLU A 58 -3.61 -7.12 -17.43
CA GLU A 58 -2.18 -6.98 -17.29
C GLU A 58 -1.52 -8.30 -16.86
N VAL A 59 -2.03 -8.93 -15.79
CA VAL A 59 -1.62 -10.26 -15.33
C VAL A 59 -1.73 -11.29 -16.44
N ASN A 60 -2.87 -11.33 -17.15
CA ASN A 60 -3.09 -12.29 -18.24
C ASN A 60 -2.14 -12.04 -19.42
N SER A 61 -1.82 -10.79 -19.74
CA SER A 61 -0.88 -10.46 -20.80
C SER A 61 0.53 -10.94 -20.46
N THR A 62 1.00 -10.72 -19.22
CA THR A 62 2.31 -11.17 -18.73
C THR A 62 2.39 -12.71 -18.71
N VAL A 63 1.37 -13.38 -18.19
CA VAL A 63 1.27 -14.85 -18.22
C VAL A 63 1.26 -15.37 -19.66
N SER A 64 0.55 -14.69 -20.60
CA SER A 64 0.52 -15.06 -21.99
C SER A 64 1.89 -14.93 -22.66
N LYS A 65 2.65 -13.87 -22.36
CA LYS A 65 4.02 -13.69 -22.85
C LYS A 65 4.94 -14.79 -22.32
N LEU A 66 4.89 -15.09 -21.03
CA LEU A 66 5.66 -16.18 -20.42
C LEU A 66 5.33 -17.54 -21.02
N ARG A 67 4.05 -17.83 -21.30
CA ARG A 67 3.62 -19.09 -21.95
C ARG A 67 4.03 -19.21 -23.41
N LYS A 68 4.22 -18.09 -24.11
CA LYS A 68 4.62 -18.06 -25.54
C LYS A 68 6.14 -18.06 -25.70
N ALA A 69 6.90 -17.87 -24.63
CA ALA A 69 8.35 -17.96 -24.67
C ALA A 69 8.76 -19.36 -25.22
N THR A 70 9.58 -19.36 -26.24
CA THR A 70 9.99 -20.56 -26.96
C THR A 70 11.18 -21.27 -26.33
N ASP A 71 11.91 -20.55 -25.46
CA ASP A 71 13.10 -21.05 -24.75
C ASP A 71 13.05 -20.62 -23.29
N THR A 72 13.57 -21.48 -22.42
CA THR A 72 13.72 -21.23 -20.96
C THR A 72 14.50 -19.95 -20.66
N ARG A 73 15.50 -19.59 -21.49
CA ARG A 73 16.28 -18.35 -21.34
C ARG A 73 15.43 -17.11 -21.58
N GLU A 74 14.59 -17.13 -22.60
CA GLU A 74 13.66 -16.04 -22.92
C GLU A 74 12.63 -15.89 -21.81
N ALA A 75 12.03 -16.98 -21.33
CA ALA A 75 11.11 -17.00 -20.20
C ALA A 75 11.73 -16.40 -18.93
N LEU A 76 12.99 -16.80 -18.62
CA LEU A 76 13.71 -16.28 -17.47
C LEU A 76 14.02 -14.78 -17.59
N ALA A 77 14.39 -14.31 -18.79
CA ALA A 77 14.67 -12.89 -19.03
C ALA A 77 13.42 -12.04 -18.82
N LEU A 78 12.27 -12.43 -19.42
CA LEU A 78 10.99 -11.77 -19.25
C LEU A 78 10.52 -11.77 -17.79
N PHE A 79 10.71 -12.89 -17.11
CA PHE A 79 10.35 -13.03 -15.71
C PHE A 79 11.17 -12.11 -14.78
N ARG A 80 12.48 -12.01 -15.02
CA ARG A 80 13.40 -11.12 -14.27
C ARG A 80 13.06 -9.65 -14.51
N GLU A 81 12.78 -9.28 -15.75
CA GLU A 81 12.41 -7.91 -16.11
C GLU A 81 11.12 -7.50 -15.42
N HIS A 82 10.06 -8.32 -15.53
CA HIS A 82 8.81 -8.09 -14.83
C HIS A 82 8.97 -7.98 -13.32
N SER A 83 9.75 -8.89 -12.72
CA SER A 83 10.00 -8.85 -11.26
C SER A 83 10.69 -7.56 -10.83
N ARG A 84 11.66 -7.05 -11.60
CA ARG A 84 12.36 -5.78 -11.30
C ARG A 84 11.42 -4.58 -11.41
N GLU A 85 10.58 -4.54 -12.44
CA GLU A 85 9.58 -3.49 -12.62
C GLU A 85 8.61 -3.44 -11.46
N GLU A 86 8.11 -4.60 -11.01
CA GLU A 86 7.22 -4.70 -9.87
C GLU A 86 7.89 -4.26 -8.56
N LEU A 87 9.09 -4.76 -8.26
CA LEU A 87 9.81 -4.40 -7.04
C LEU A 87 10.16 -2.90 -7.01
N GLN A 88 10.56 -2.33 -8.14
CA GLN A 88 10.75 -0.88 -8.25
C GLN A 88 9.46 -0.13 -7.97
N SER A 89 8.36 -0.51 -8.64
CA SER A 89 7.04 0.10 -8.45
C SER A 89 6.57 0.03 -6.99
N ASP A 90 6.84 -1.09 -6.31
CA ASP A 90 6.50 -1.28 -4.90
C ASP A 90 7.28 -0.33 -3.99
N LEU A 91 8.58 -0.13 -4.25
CA LEU A 91 9.41 0.80 -3.47
C LEU A 91 9.06 2.27 -3.74
N ASP A 92 8.80 2.64 -5.01
CA ASP A 92 8.38 4.00 -5.37
C ASP A 92 7.02 4.32 -4.73
N PHE A 93 6.07 3.40 -4.79
CA PHE A 93 4.79 3.51 -4.09
C PHE A 93 4.98 3.66 -2.58
N THR A 94 5.85 2.83 -1.98
CA THR A 94 6.14 2.89 -0.54
C THR A 94 6.70 4.24 -0.15
N ALA A 95 7.67 4.78 -0.89
CA ALA A 95 8.26 6.09 -0.62
C ALA A 95 7.20 7.21 -0.65
N GLU A 96 6.29 7.15 -1.63
CA GLU A 96 5.19 8.12 -1.76
C GLU A 96 4.21 8.04 -0.59
N VAL A 97 3.69 6.83 -0.30
CA VAL A 97 2.65 6.67 0.73
C VAL A 97 3.18 6.81 2.15
N PHE A 98 4.46 6.45 2.39
CA PHE A 98 5.14 6.70 3.66
C PHE A 98 5.23 8.20 3.93
N GLY A 99 5.71 8.98 2.94
CA GLY A 99 5.77 10.44 3.05
C GLY A 99 4.40 11.08 3.28
N LYS A 100 3.37 10.62 2.55
CA LYS A 100 1.98 11.09 2.73
C LYS A 100 1.42 10.74 4.11
N ALA A 101 1.71 9.55 4.63
CA ALA A 101 1.27 9.13 5.97
C ALA A 101 1.89 10.01 7.05
N VAL A 102 3.22 10.20 7.01
CA VAL A 102 3.95 11.01 7.98
C VAL A 102 3.48 12.47 7.92
N ASN A 103 3.44 13.06 6.73
CA ASN A 103 3.00 14.44 6.55
C ASN A 103 1.51 14.63 6.95
N GLY A 104 0.65 13.68 6.57
CA GLY A 104 -0.76 13.67 6.96
C GLY A 104 -0.94 13.66 8.47
N PHE A 105 -0.15 12.85 9.19
CA PHE A 105 -0.20 12.78 10.64
C PHE A 105 0.36 14.04 11.33
N MET A 106 1.50 14.54 10.87
CA MET A 106 2.12 15.75 11.44
C MET A 106 1.24 17.00 11.29
N ASN A 107 0.44 17.06 10.23
CA ASN A 107 -0.51 18.16 9.97
C ASN A 107 -1.96 17.83 10.38
N GLU A 108 -2.18 16.74 11.12
CA GLU A 108 -3.50 16.29 11.60
C GLU A 108 -4.53 16.15 10.45
N ASN A 109 -4.06 15.77 9.25
CA ASN A 109 -4.87 15.61 8.05
C ASN A 109 -5.45 14.20 7.94
N LEU A 110 -6.58 13.97 8.61
CA LEU A 110 -7.31 12.69 8.61
C LEU A 110 -7.69 12.23 7.19
N ARG A 111 -8.03 13.17 6.30
CA ARG A 111 -8.42 12.84 4.91
C ARG A 111 -7.25 12.21 4.16
N GLU A 112 -6.03 12.70 4.37
CA GLU A 112 -4.83 12.16 3.73
C GLU A 112 -4.52 10.75 4.24
N LEU A 113 -4.59 10.52 5.55
CA LEU A 113 -4.39 9.19 6.13
C LEU A 113 -5.41 8.15 5.63
N ARG A 114 -6.68 8.55 5.46
CA ARG A 114 -7.71 7.68 4.86
C ARG A 114 -7.38 7.33 3.40
N LYS A 115 -6.85 8.28 2.62
CA LYS A 115 -6.38 8.00 1.23
C LYS A 115 -5.20 7.05 1.22
N VAL A 116 -4.23 7.25 2.11
CA VAL A 116 -3.08 6.33 2.26
C VAL A 116 -3.55 4.91 2.54
N LEU A 117 -4.44 4.72 3.51
CA LEU A 117 -4.97 3.40 3.86
C LEU A 117 -5.73 2.74 2.69
N THR A 118 -6.49 3.53 1.93
CA THR A 118 -7.17 3.04 0.72
C THR A 118 -6.17 2.60 -0.34
N ALA A 119 -5.14 3.41 -0.60
CA ALA A 119 -4.09 3.09 -1.57
C ALA A 119 -3.30 1.83 -1.17
N VAL A 120 -2.98 1.69 0.11
CA VAL A 120 -2.31 0.50 0.66
C VAL A 120 -3.18 -0.76 0.49
N GLU A 121 -4.48 -0.68 0.72
CA GLU A 121 -5.38 -1.83 0.53
C GLU A 121 -5.50 -2.21 -0.96
N GLU A 122 -5.55 -1.24 -1.86
CA GLU A 122 -5.49 -1.48 -3.31
C GLU A 122 -4.16 -2.16 -3.71
N LYS A 123 -3.02 -1.68 -3.18
CA LYS A 123 -1.69 -2.28 -3.46
C LYS A 123 -1.56 -3.70 -2.93
N LYS A 124 -2.14 -4.03 -1.77
CA LYS A 124 -2.21 -5.42 -1.27
C LYS A 124 -2.93 -6.37 -2.22
N ILE A 125 -4.01 -5.90 -2.85
CA ILE A 125 -4.73 -6.70 -3.86
C ILE A 125 -3.83 -6.93 -5.08
N HIS A 126 -3.11 -5.91 -5.53
CA HIS A 126 -2.14 -6.01 -6.62
C HIS A 126 -1.02 -7.02 -6.30
N LEU A 127 -0.38 -6.93 -5.12
CA LEU A 127 0.67 -7.86 -4.69
C LEU A 127 0.23 -9.33 -4.72
N LYS A 128 -1.03 -9.63 -4.33
CA LYS A 128 -1.58 -10.99 -4.44
C LYS A 128 -1.64 -11.49 -5.90
N GLN A 129 -1.91 -10.59 -6.84
CA GLN A 129 -1.96 -10.92 -8.26
C GLN A 129 -0.56 -11.13 -8.83
N VAL A 130 0.40 -10.23 -8.48
CA VAL A 130 1.82 -10.38 -8.84
C VAL A 130 2.37 -11.71 -8.34
N LYS A 131 2.12 -12.07 -7.08
CA LYS A 131 2.52 -13.37 -6.52
C LYS A 131 1.96 -14.55 -7.31
N ARG A 132 0.73 -14.43 -7.81
CA ARG A 132 0.13 -15.47 -8.68
C ARG A 132 0.83 -15.56 -10.03
N VAL A 133 1.16 -14.43 -10.67
CA VAL A 133 1.94 -14.40 -11.92
C VAL A 133 3.29 -15.07 -11.72
N GLY A 134 3.97 -14.72 -10.63
CA GLY A 134 5.26 -15.29 -10.29
C GLY A 134 5.24 -16.80 -10.08
N THR A 135 4.22 -17.30 -9.39
CA THR A 135 4.04 -18.76 -9.24
C THR A 135 3.90 -19.43 -10.61
N LEU A 136 3.09 -18.87 -11.49
CA LEU A 136 2.93 -19.38 -12.86
C LEU A 136 4.21 -19.23 -13.69
N GLY A 137 4.96 -18.14 -13.52
CA GLY A 137 6.25 -17.93 -14.19
C GLY A 137 7.29 -18.97 -13.80
N VAL A 138 7.43 -19.23 -12.49
CA VAL A 138 8.36 -20.25 -11.97
C VAL A 138 8.04 -21.65 -12.51
N THR A 139 6.76 -21.99 -12.69
CA THR A 139 6.36 -23.31 -13.24
C THR A 139 6.70 -23.50 -14.73
N GLN A 140 7.09 -22.43 -15.44
CA GLN A 140 7.53 -22.49 -16.84
C GLN A 140 9.05 -22.60 -16.97
N LEU A 141 9.80 -22.51 -15.89
CA LEU A 141 11.27 -22.66 -15.87
C LEU A 141 11.65 -24.12 -15.68
N ASP A 142 12.85 -24.48 -16.16
CA ASP A 142 13.46 -25.78 -15.89
C ASP A 142 13.62 -25.97 -14.38
N HIS A 143 13.52 -27.23 -13.92
CA HIS A 143 13.44 -27.57 -12.49
C HIS A 143 14.60 -26.93 -11.67
N ASP A 144 15.84 -27.04 -12.11
CA ASP A 144 17.01 -26.52 -11.41
C ASP A 144 17.00 -24.99 -11.33
N ILE A 145 16.61 -24.32 -12.42
CA ILE A 145 16.46 -22.86 -12.48
C ILE A 145 15.30 -22.41 -11.62
N ALA A 146 14.18 -23.14 -11.64
CA ALA A 146 12.99 -22.85 -10.84
C ALA A 146 13.30 -22.92 -9.34
N VAL A 147 14.07 -23.90 -8.90
CA VAL A 147 14.47 -24.05 -7.48
C VAL A 147 15.41 -22.91 -7.07
N GLU A 148 16.44 -22.62 -7.86
CA GLU A 148 17.44 -21.61 -7.50
C GLU A 148 16.86 -20.17 -7.61
N LYS A 149 16.28 -19.81 -8.74
CA LYS A 149 15.82 -18.43 -9.00
C LYS A 149 14.42 -18.15 -8.46
N GLY A 150 13.56 -19.17 -8.38
CA GLY A 150 12.24 -19.07 -7.78
C GLY A 150 12.29 -18.66 -6.30
N LEU A 151 13.27 -19.17 -5.55
CA LEU A 151 13.44 -18.81 -4.13
C LEU A 151 13.66 -17.30 -3.96
N TYR A 152 14.56 -16.70 -4.73
CA TYR A 152 14.84 -15.26 -4.67
C TYR A 152 13.61 -14.41 -5.05
N TYR A 153 12.86 -14.87 -6.06
CA TYR A 153 11.61 -14.21 -6.44
C TYR A 153 10.58 -14.23 -5.30
N TYR A 154 10.36 -15.38 -4.67
CA TYR A 154 9.41 -15.48 -3.55
C TYR A 154 9.83 -14.63 -2.37
N GLN A 155 11.11 -14.63 -2.00
CA GLN A 155 11.65 -13.79 -0.93
C GLN A 155 11.49 -12.30 -1.24
N GLY A 156 11.77 -11.86 -2.47
CA GLY A 156 11.58 -10.48 -2.90
C GLY A 156 10.12 -10.02 -2.75
N ASN A 157 9.16 -10.84 -3.22
CA ASN A 157 7.74 -10.54 -3.07
C ASN A 157 7.26 -10.58 -1.61
N ASP A 158 7.81 -11.45 -0.78
CA ASP A 158 7.47 -11.50 0.64
C ASP A 158 7.99 -10.24 1.35
N PHE A 159 9.21 -9.79 1.09
CA PHE A 159 9.72 -8.52 1.62
C PHE A 159 8.92 -7.32 1.11
N ALA A 160 8.57 -7.26 -0.17
CA ALA A 160 7.70 -6.21 -0.72
C ALA A 160 6.34 -6.19 -0.01
N SER A 161 5.76 -7.36 0.26
CA SER A 161 4.50 -7.47 1.00
C SER A 161 4.64 -6.97 2.44
N GLU A 162 5.71 -7.32 3.15
CA GLU A 162 5.97 -6.86 4.52
C GLU A 162 6.21 -5.35 4.58
N ILE A 163 6.87 -4.76 3.59
CA ILE A 163 7.02 -3.30 3.47
C ILE A 163 5.63 -2.63 3.39
N ILE A 164 4.75 -3.11 2.51
CA ILE A 164 3.40 -2.55 2.35
C ILE A 164 2.54 -2.77 3.61
N PHE A 165 2.68 -3.91 4.29
CA PHE A 165 2.02 -4.15 5.58
C PHE A 165 2.55 -3.23 6.68
N SER A 166 3.84 -2.90 6.67
CA SER A 166 4.41 -1.93 7.61
C SER A 166 3.82 -0.53 7.42
N ILE A 167 3.59 -0.10 6.17
CA ILE A 167 2.89 1.17 5.91
C ILE A 167 1.46 1.16 6.48
N ARG A 168 0.74 0.05 6.36
CA ARG A 168 -0.58 -0.06 6.98
C ARG A 168 -0.52 0.07 8.50
N ARG A 169 0.39 -0.71 9.15
CA ARG A 169 0.58 -0.70 10.60
C ARG A 169 1.08 0.67 11.11
N LEU A 170 1.75 1.44 10.25
CA LEU A 170 2.12 2.83 10.52
C LEU A 170 0.90 3.76 10.46
N ALA A 171 0.15 3.72 9.36
CA ALA A 171 -0.89 4.71 9.05
C ALA A 171 -2.20 4.49 9.84
N GLU A 172 -2.54 3.24 10.18
CA GLU A 172 -3.78 2.90 10.89
C GLU A 172 -3.83 3.50 12.30
N PRO A 173 -2.80 3.31 13.17
CA PRO A 173 -2.74 3.98 14.47
C PRO A 173 -2.64 5.52 14.39
N MET A 174 -1.96 6.06 13.38
CA MET A 174 -1.92 7.50 13.12
C MET A 174 -3.33 8.06 12.86
N LYS A 175 -4.08 7.39 11.98
CA LYS A 175 -5.46 7.75 11.66
C LYS A 175 -6.34 7.68 12.91
N ASP A 176 -6.26 6.59 13.66
CA ASP A 176 -7.07 6.39 14.87
C ASP A 176 -6.71 7.41 15.97
N HIS A 177 -5.45 7.82 16.05
CA HIS A 177 -5.00 8.87 16.99
C HIS A 177 -5.70 10.21 16.72
N ILE A 178 -5.78 10.62 15.45
CA ILE A 178 -6.47 11.87 15.06
C ILE A 178 -8.00 11.71 15.18
N ASP A 179 -8.55 10.58 14.73
CA ASP A 179 -10.01 10.32 14.76
C ASP A 179 -10.56 10.36 16.23
N ASN A 180 -9.73 9.97 17.20
CA ASN A 180 -10.06 10.02 18.63
C ASN A 180 -9.69 11.37 19.32
N ASN A 181 -9.27 12.37 18.55
CA ASN A 181 -8.90 13.69 19.05
C ASN A 181 -7.81 13.63 20.17
N PHE A 182 -6.84 12.72 20.07
CA PHE A 182 -5.73 12.69 20.99
C PHE A 182 -4.77 13.83 20.70
N SER A 183 -4.00 14.25 21.74
CA SER A 183 -3.04 15.35 21.61
C SER A 183 -2.03 15.11 20.49
N PRO A 184 -1.64 16.14 19.71
CA PRO A 184 -0.65 16.01 18.65
C PRO A 184 0.76 15.68 19.21
N LEU A 185 1.65 15.26 18.30
CA LEU A 185 3.07 15.14 18.63
C LEU A 185 3.65 16.47 19.07
N SER A 186 4.57 16.43 20.03
CA SER A 186 5.35 17.62 20.42
C SER A 186 6.21 18.13 19.25
N PRO A 187 6.57 19.43 19.24
CA PRO A 187 7.43 19.97 18.18
C PRO A 187 8.76 19.19 18.02
N VAL A 188 9.33 18.72 19.12
CA VAL A 188 10.56 17.92 19.12
C VAL A 188 10.34 16.57 18.45
N GLN A 189 9.24 15.86 18.78
CA GLN A 189 8.91 14.59 18.13
C GLN A 189 8.64 14.76 16.63
N LYS A 190 7.96 15.85 16.22
CA LYS A 190 7.71 16.17 14.81
C LYS A 190 9.01 16.43 14.05
N ASP A 191 9.93 17.21 14.60
CA ASP A 191 11.21 17.54 13.98
C ASP A 191 12.13 16.32 13.88
N ASP A 192 12.31 15.59 14.99
CA ASP A 192 13.14 14.39 15.06
C ASP A 192 12.70 13.32 14.04
N PHE A 193 11.41 12.98 14.04
CA PHE A 193 10.89 11.96 13.12
C PHE A 193 10.83 12.47 11.69
N GLY A 194 10.53 13.75 11.47
CA GLY A 194 10.50 14.38 10.15
C GLY A 194 11.83 14.23 9.42
N LYS A 195 12.94 14.55 10.07
CA LYS A 195 14.30 14.44 9.51
C LYS A 195 14.63 13.01 9.08
N VAL A 196 14.34 12.04 9.94
CA VAL A 196 14.60 10.62 9.62
C VAL A 196 13.65 10.11 8.53
N SER A 197 12.40 10.58 8.50
CA SER A 197 11.43 10.18 7.47
C SER A 197 11.86 10.62 6.07
N GLU A 198 12.44 11.80 5.91
CA GLU A 198 12.98 12.27 4.63
C GLU A 198 14.15 11.40 4.16
N GLN A 199 15.03 11.00 5.07
CA GLN A 199 16.14 10.10 4.75
C GLN A 199 15.63 8.69 4.34
N ILE A 200 14.60 8.17 5.03
CA ILE A 200 13.96 6.89 4.64
C ILE A 200 13.36 6.98 3.24
N ILE A 201 12.68 8.07 2.90
CA ILE A 201 12.13 8.29 1.56
C ILE A 201 13.24 8.30 0.50
N SER A 202 14.35 8.98 0.78
CA SER A 202 15.53 9.01 -0.09
C SER A 202 16.12 7.61 -0.29
N PHE A 203 16.32 6.87 0.80
CA PHE A 203 16.81 5.49 0.79
C PHE A 203 15.91 4.57 -0.06
N LEU A 204 14.59 4.62 0.12
CA LEU A 204 13.63 3.84 -0.67
C LEU A 204 13.76 4.12 -2.18
N ARG A 205 13.86 5.41 -2.56
CA ARG A 205 14.02 5.82 -3.96
C ARG A 205 15.36 5.40 -4.55
N SER A 206 16.42 5.44 -3.75
CA SER A 206 17.75 4.97 -4.16
C SER A 206 17.73 3.46 -4.41
N CYS A 207 17.12 2.68 -3.53
CA CYS A 207 16.92 1.25 -3.71
C CYS A 207 16.08 0.94 -4.96
N ALA A 208 14.96 1.64 -5.17
CA ALA A 208 14.11 1.50 -6.35
C ALA A 208 14.90 1.78 -7.64
N THR A 209 15.73 2.82 -7.64
CA THR A 209 16.55 3.20 -8.80
C THR A 209 17.62 2.15 -9.09
N MET A 210 18.26 1.59 -8.08
CA MET A 210 19.28 0.53 -8.22
C MET A 210 18.67 -0.73 -8.83
N ILE A 211 17.52 -1.18 -8.33
CA ILE A 211 16.80 -2.34 -8.84
C ILE A 211 16.38 -2.11 -10.30
N ARG A 212 15.83 -0.94 -10.63
CA ARG A 212 15.40 -0.58 -11.99
C ARG A 212 16.55 -0.68 -13.00
N LYS A 213 17.69 -0.07 -12.66
CA LYS A 213 18.86 -0.04 -13.53
C LYS A 213 19.56 -1.38 -13.64
N ASN A 214 19.24 -2.33 -12.73
CA ASN A 214 19.98 -3.57 -12.57
C ASN A 214 21.50 -3.33 -12.45
N ASP A 215 21.85 -2.23 -11.80
CA ASP A 215 23.22 -1.79 -11.55
C ASP A 215 23.41 -1.64 -10.05
N TYR A 216 24.22 -2.51 -9.48
CA TYR A 216 24.44 -2.60 -8.04
C TYR A 216 25.74 -1.92 -7.61
N ILE A 217 26.23 -0.97 -8.41
CA ILE A 217 27.30 -0.06 -7.97
C ILE A 217 26.77 0.81 -6.83
N GLY A 218 27.46 0.84 -5.69
CA GLY A 218 26.97 1.54 -4.48
C GLY A 218 26.04 0.70 -3.60
N PHE A 219 25.95 -0.60 -3.82
CA PHE A 219 25.12 -1.50 -2.99
C PHE A 219 25.55 -1.49 -1.52
N GLU A 220 26.85 -1.58 -1.24
CA GLU A 220 27.36 -1.61 0.14
C GLU A 220 27.11 -0.29 0.87
N GLU A 221 27.14 0.84 0.15
CA GLU A 221 26.80 2.16 0.66
C GLU A 221 25.33 2.23 1.07
N LEU A 222 24.40 1.70 0.26
CA LEU A 222 22.98 1.65 0.62
C LEU A 222 22.72 0.72 1.82
N ILE A 223 23.42 -0.39 1.92
CA ILE A 223 23.34 -1.26 3.10
C ILE A 223 23.86 -0.53 4.35
N ALA A 224 24.98 0.19 4.24
CA ALA A 224 25.50 1.01 5.35
C ALA A 224 24.53 2.14 5.74
N GLU A 225 23.88 2.78 4.76
CA GLU A 225 22.83 3.76 5.00
C GLU A 225 21.65 3.15 5.78
N SER A 226 21.21 1.95 5.41
CA SER A 226 20.15 1.25 6.15
C SER A 226 20.50 1.03 7.63
N ILE A 227 21.75 0.67 7.93
CA ILE A 227 22.24 0.50 9.31
C ILE A 227 22.22 1.85 10.05
N THR A 228 22.63 2.91 9.39
CA THR A 228 22.61 4.27 9.95
C THR A 228 21.18 4.70 10.30
N LEU A 229 20.22 4.50 9.40
CA LEU A 229 18.80 4.77 9.64
C LEU A 229 18.25 3.95 10.81
N MET A 230 18.59 2.67 10.90
CA MET A 230 18.20 1.81 12.01
C MET A 230 18.74 2.31 13.36
N ASN A 231 19.98 2.80 13.39
CA ASN A 231 20.58 3.38 14.59
C ASN A 231 19.89 4.69 15.00
N GLN A 232 19.58 5.56 14.03
CA GLN A 232 18.82 6.81 14.28
C GLN A 232 17.44 6.50 14.86
N LEU A 233 16.67 5.59 14.22
CA LEU A 233 15.36 5.17 14.71
C LEU A 233 15.43 4.55 16.11
N THR A 234 16.48 3.76 16.38
CA THR A 234 16.71 3.19 17.72
C THR A 234 17.01 4.28 18.75
N ALA A 235 17.73 5.34 18.37
CA ALA A 235 17.96 6.50 19.25
C ALA A 235 16.64 7.24 19.56
N LEU A 236 15.77 7.46 18.57
CA LEU A 236 14.44 8.04 18.78
C LEU A 236 13.60 7.21 19.74
N LYS A 237 13.59 5.88 19.57
CA LYS A 237 12.88 4.95 20.46
C LYS A 237 13.37 5.05 21.90
N LYS A 238 14.70 5.07 22.11
CA LYS A 238 15.31 5.23 23.43
C LYS A 238 14.98 6.59 24.05
N GLY A 239 14.99 7.66 23.24
CA GLY A 239 14.61 9.01 23.68
C GLY A 239 13.17 9.06 24.17
N GLU A 240 12.24 8.45 23.44
CA GLU A 240 10.83 8.40 23.85
C GLU A 240 10.60 7.58 25.11
N LEU A 241 11.28 6.44 25.26
CA LEU A 241 11.21 5.65 26.51
C LEU A 241 11.68 6.44 27.73
N LYS A 242 12.72 7.28 27.59
CA LYS A 242 13.16 8.19 28.68
C LYS A 242 12.10 9.25 28.99
N ARG A 243 11.38 9.79 27.98
CA ARG A 243 10.28 10.74 28.20
C ARG A 243 9.14 10.10 28.99
N ILE A 244 8.79 8.85 28.65
CA ILE A 244 7.78 8.09 29.40
C ILE A 244 8.19 7.91 30.86
N GLN A 245 9.44 7.52 31.12
CA GLN A 245 9.98 7.35 32.49
C GLN A 245 9.95 8.66 33.29
N GLY A 246 10.22 9.80 32.63
CA GLY A 246 10.15 11.15 33.23
C GLY A 246 8.72 11.67 33.43
N GLN A 247 7.68 10.87 33.15
CA GLN A 247 6.26 11.25 33.21
C GLN A 247 5.93 12.53 32.41
N SER A 248 6.72 12.82 31.38
CA SER A 248 6.55 14.00 30.54
C SER A 248 5.80 13.61 29.26
N GLY A 249 4.48 13.85 29.23
CA GLY A 249 3.67 13.70 28.05
C GLY A 249 2.50 12.70 28.18
N SER A 250 1.68 12.66 27.13
CA SER A 250 0.53 11.75 27.05
C SER A 250 0.98 10.35 26.64
N THR A 251 0.58 9.33 27.38
CA THR A 251 0.81 7.93 27.04
C THR A 251 0.32 7.57 25.62
N LYS A 252 -0.80 8.16 25.17
CA LYS A 252 -1.35 7.92 23.83
C LYS A 252 -0.43 8.46 22.73
N VAL A 253 0.16 9.63 22.95
CA VAL A 253 1.17 10.24 22.04
C VAL A 253 2.41 9.37 21.97
N SER A 254 2.93 8.93 23.11
CA SER A 254 4.10 8.06 23.15
C SER A 254 3.87 6.71 22.48
N MET A 255 2.67 6.13 22.63
CA MET A 255 2.32 4.86 21.98
C MET A 255 2.30 4.99 20.45
N VAL A 256 1.66 6.02 19.89
CA VAL A 256 1.64 6.22 18.44
C VAL A 256 3.02 6.54 17.91
N TYR A 257 3.83 7.35 18.63
CA TYR A 257 5.20 7.67 18.23
C TYR A 257 6.10 6.43 18.22
N LEU A 258 6.05 5.60 19.24
CA LEU A 258 6.81 4.33 19.29
C LEU A 258 6.40 3.36 18.19
N ASN A 259 5.10 3.31 17.86
CA ASN A 259 4.62 2.54 16.71
C ASN A 259 5.19 3.09 15.40
N MET A 260 5.17 4.42 15.20
CA MET A 260 5.77 5.07 14.03
C MET A 260 7.24 4.69 13.85
N VAL A 261 8.02 4.77 14.92
CA VAL A 261 9.45 4.41 14.91
C VAL A 261 9.62 2.93 14.59
N GLN A 262 8.82 2.05 15.18
CA GLN A 262 8.92 0.60 14.95
C GLN A 262 8.59 0.23 13.50
N GLU A 263 7.51 0.78 12.93
CA GLU A 263 7.14 0.46 11.56
C GLU A 263 8.08 1.10 10.54
N ALA A 264 8.67 2.26 10.85
CA ALA A 264 9.76 2.82 10.06
C ALA A 264 11.01 1.90 10.06
N GLN A 265 11.37 1.32 11.22
CA GLN A 265 12.43 0.30 11.29
C GLN A 265 12.11 -0.93 10.44
N ASN A 266 10.87 -1.40 10.45
CA ASN A 266 10.42 -2.52 9.63
C ASN A 266 10.55 -2.20 8.12
N VAL A 267 10.12 -1.02 7.69
CA VAL A 267 10.26 -0.56 6.30
C VAL A 267 11.72 -0.57 5.86
N VAL A 268 12.63 0.03 6.65
CA VAL A 268 14.07 0.06 6.33
C VAL A 268 14.66 -1.34 6.28
N SER A 269 14.37 -2.18 7.27
CA SER A 269 14.91 -3.54 7.37
C SER A 269 14.47 -4.43 6.22
N PHE A 270 13.16 -4.44 5.91
CA PHE A 270 12.63 -5.24 4.80
C PHE A 270 13.11 -4.73 3.44
N THR A 271 13.28 -3.40 3.27
CA THR A 271 13.85 -2.82 2.05
C THR A 271 15.32 -3.24 1.85
N ALA A 272 16.13 -3.21 2.92
CA ALA A 272 17.51 -3.69 2.84
C ALA A 272 17.58 -5.18 2.50
N ASN A 273 16.68 -6.00 3.05
CA ASN A 273 16.61 -7.42 2.72
C ASN A 273 16.11 -7.67 1.29
N LEU A 274 15.11 -6.91 0.83
CA LEU A 274 14.65 -6.94 -0.55
C LEU A 274 15.79 -6.60 -1.52
N LEU A 275 16.58 -5.57 -1.23
CA LEU A 275 17.74 -5.18 -2.04
C LEU A 275 18.79 -6.31 -2.10
N LYS A 276 19.06 -7.01 -0.99
CA LYS A 276 19.98 -8.16 -0.95
C LYS A 276 19.53 -9.31 -1.84
N VAL A 277 18.24 -9.61 -1.88
CA VAL A 277 17.73 -10.73 -2.71
C VAL A 277 17.52 -10.33 -4.17
N SER A 278 17.48 -9.03 -4.49
CA SER A 278 17.36 -8.54 -5.87
C SER A 278 18.70 -8.49 -6.61
N ARG A 279 19.85 -8.54 -5.89
CA ARG A 279 21.21 -8.59 -6.43
C ARG A 279 21.55 -10.01 -6.91
#